data_a86953162db1e76fbbb001c793288e67
#
_entry.id   a86953162db1e76fbbb001c793288e67
#
_cell.length_a   1.000
_cell.length_b   1.000
_cell.length_c   1.000
_cell.angle_alpha   90.00
_cell.angle_beta   90.00
_cell.angle_gamma   90.00
#
_symmetry.space_group_name_H-M   'P 1'
#
loop_
_entity.id
_entity.type
_entity.pdbx_description
1 polymer ?
#
loop_
_entity_poly.entity_id
_entity_poly.type
_entity_poly.pdbx_seq_one_letter_code
_entity_poly.pdbx_strand_id
1 'polypeptide(L)'
;PLRPLFPKGYYNDVVVVATVMSVDPDCETDIMAMVGSSVALATSDIPWEGPTGSVRVGMIDGQFIINPTLEQREASVMNLTVAGTKDAIMMVEAGADEIPESVMLDAILFAHEEIKKIVAFIEEIVAEVGKPKKDVTLYKVPEEIDAAVREYATGKMREAILTVDKMERLENMDAVEVEAKEHFAEIYPEGAKDI
;
A
#
# COMPACT_ATOMS: atom_id res chain seq x y z
N PRO A 1 -2.37 -0.46 -2.75
CA PRO A 1 -1.09 -1.18 -2.65
C PRO A 1 0.07 -0.49 -3.39
N LEU A 2 -0.19 0.40 -4.38
CA LEU A 2 0.86 0.92 -5.28
C LEU A 2 1.77 1.99 -4.63
N ARG A 3 1.18 2.91 -3.84
CA ARG A 3 1.89 4.09 -3.30
C ARG A 3 3.13 3.78 -2.47
N PRO A 4 3.15 2.78 -1.57
CA PRO A 4 4.32 2.48 -0.74
C PRO A 4 5.54 1.97 -1.51
N LEU A 5 5.36 1.57 -2.78
CA LEU A 5 6.41 1.04 -3.64
C LEU A 5 7.08 2.10 -4.54
N PHE A 6 6.75 3.37 -4.37
CA PHE A 6 7.55 4.45 -4.94
C PHE A 6 8.76 4.75 -4.05
N PRO A 7 9.92 5.06 -4.63
CA PRO A 7 11.10 5.41 -3.87
C PRO A 7 10.83 6.57 -2.91
N LYS A 8 11.35 6.48 -1.70
CA LYS A 8 11.21 7.56 -0.71
C LYS A 8 11.86 8.84 -1.25
N GLY A 9 11.12 9.94 -1.23
CA GLY A 9 11.55 11.21 -1.80
C GLY A 9 11.22 11.41 -3.28
N TYR A 10 10.43 10.50 -3.86
CA TYR A 10 9.86 10.68 -5.19
C TYR A 10 8.58 11.53 -5.12
N TYR A 11 8.63 12.75 -5.65
CA TYR A 11 7.52 13.71 -5.57
C TYR A 11 6.89 14.07 -6.93
N ASN A 12 7.30 13.41 -8.01
CA ASN A 12 6.66 13.63 -9.30
C ASN A 12 5.24 13.05 -9.30
N ASP A 13 4.33 13.77 -9.94
CA ASP A 13 2.95 13.31 -10.09
C ASP A 13 2.89 12.04 -10.94
N VAL A 14 2.12 11.06 -10.45
CA VAL A 14 1.79 9.82 -11.18
C VAL A 14 0.29 9.65 -11.19
N VAL A 15 -0.26 9.51 -12.39
CA VAL A 15 -1.68 9.24 -12.59
C VAL A 15 -1.84 7.87 -13.24
N VAL A 16 -2.64 7.02 -12.61
CA VAL A 16 -3.03 5.71 -13.14
C VAL A 16 -4.53 5.75 -13.41
N VAL A 17 -4.92 5.51 -14.66
CA VAL A 17 -6.33 5.47 -15.07
C VAL A 17 -6.68 4.06 -15.51
N ALA A 18 -7.66 3.47 -14.85
CA ALA A 18 -8.24 2.18 -15.23
C ALA A 18 -9.62 2.41 -15.82
N THR A 19 -9.78 2.11 -17.11
CA THR A 19 -11.05 2.25 -17.82
C THR A 19 -11.63 0.87 -18.11
N VAL A 20 -12.83 0.61 -17.59
CA VAL A 20 -13.55 -0.64 -17.82
C VAL A 20 -14.21 -0.57 -19.18
N MET A 21 -13.76 -1.41 -20.12
CA MET A 21 -14.27 -1.46 -21.49
C MET A 21 -15.30 -2.59 -21.71
N SER A 22 -15.20 -3.67 -20.94
CA SER A 22 -16.10 -4.81 -20.98
C SER A 22 -16.14 -5.48 -19.60
N VAL A 23 -17.27 -6.06 -19.24
CA VAL A 23 -17.48 -6.71 -17.93
C VAL A 23 -18.03 -8.11 -18.15
N ASP A 24 -17.47 -9.05 -17.45
CA ASP A 24 -18.03 -10.36 -17.19
C ASP A 24 -18.44 -10.40 -15.71
N PRO A 25 -19.70 -10.70 -15.37
CA PRO A 25 -20.16 -10.76 -13.97
C PRO A 25 -19.36 -11.72 -13.06
N ASP A 26 -18.75 -12.74 -13.65
CA ASP A 26 -17.92 -13.71 -12.95
C ASP A 26 -16.46 -13.27 -12.77
N CYS A 27 -16.06 -12.18 -13.44
CA CYS A 27 -14.71 -11.62 -13.34
C CYS A 27 -14.76 -10.19 -12.78
N GLU A 28 -14.40 -10.02 -11.54
CA GLU A 28 -14.45 -8.72 -10.88
C GLU A 28 -13.46 -7.71 -11.46
N THR A 29 -14.00 -6.55 -11.83
CA THR A 29 -13.24 -5.50 -12.52
C THR A 29 -12.21 -4.81 -11.65
N ASP A 30 -12.41 -4.75 -10.34
CA ASP A 30 -11.49 -4.14 -9.39
C ASP A 30 -10.17 -4.92 -9.27
N ILE A 31 -10.22 -6.26 -9.16
CA ILE A 31 -9.03 -7.12 -9.15
C ILE A 31 -8.26 -6.96 -10.47
N MET A 32 -8.97 -6.96 -11.61
CA MET A 32 -8.35 -6.73 -12.92
C MET A 32 -7.72 -5.34 -13.03
N ALA A 33 -8.38 -4.30 -12.49
CA ALA A 33 -7.82 -2.95 -12.45
C ALA A 33 -6.55 -2.86 -11.59
N MET A 34 -6.51 -3.57 -10.46
CA MET A 34 -5.32 -3.62 -9.59
C MET A 34 -4.14 -4.30 -10.30
N VAL A 35 -4.37 -5.45 -10.93
CA VAL A 35 -3.34 -6.16 -11.69
C VAL A 35 -2.91 -5.35 -12.93
N GLY A 36 -3.85 -4.81 -13.70
CA GLY A 36 -3.57 -3.98 -14.86
C GLY A 36 -2.77 -2.71 -14.52
N SER A 37 -3.07 -2.07 -13.40
CA SER A 37 -2.30 -0.92 -12.90
C SER A 37 -0.86 -1.32 -12.53
N SER A 38 -0.69 -2.50 -11.95
CA SER A 38 0.64 -3.06 -11.63
C SER A 38 1.43 -3.32 -12.91
N VAL A 39 0.83 -3.96 -13.92
CA VAL A 39 1.47 -4.20 -15.24
C VAL A 39 1.89 -2.88 -15.87
N ALA A 40 0.99 -1.88 -15.90
CA ALA A 40 1.25 -0.58 -16.51
C ALA A 40 2.42 0.15 -15.86
N LEU A 41 2.49 0.17 -14.53
CA LEU A 41 3.61 0.76 -13.79
C LEU A 41 4.90 -0.04 -13.97
N ALA A 42 4.84 -1.37 -13.88
CA ALA A 42 6.00 -2.23 -14.00
C ALA A 42 6.66 -2.14 -15.37
N THR A 43 5.88 -2.07 -16.46
CA THR A 43 6.39 -1.96 -17.84
C THR A 43 6.79 -0.53 -18.23
N SER A 44 6.34 0.50 -17.49
CA SER A 44 6.66 1.90 -17.74
C SER A 44 8.10 2.25 -17.33
N ASP A 45 8.53 3.46 -17.69
CA ASP A 45 9.80 4.05 -17.25
C ASP A 45 9.71 4.74 -15.86
N ILE A 46 8.55 4.71 -15.22
CA ILE A 46 8.34 5.28 -13.88
C ILE A 46 9.13 4.45 -12.84
N PRO A 47 9.90 5.10 -11.93
CA PRO A 47 10.64 4.40 -10.88
C PRO A 47 9.67 3.89 -9.79
N TRP A 48 9.23 2.65 -9.94
CA TRP A 48 8.33 1.96 -9.06
C TRP A 48 8.85 0.55 -8.75
N GLU A 49 8.87 0.16 -7.48
CA GLU A 49 9.52 -1.04 -6.96
C GLU A 49 8.58 -2.27 -6.89
N GLY A 50 7.51 -2.28 -7.71
CA GLY A 50 6.68 -3.47 -7.91
C GLY A 50 7.39 -4.54 -8.75
N PRO A 51 6.64 -5.56 -9.24
CA PRO A 51 5.18 -5.58 -9.37
C PRO A 51 4.41 -6.04 -8.13
N THR A 52 3.10 -5.79 -8.15
CA THR A 52 2.13 -6.33 -7.20
C THR A 52 1.12 -7.22 -7.90
N GLY A 53 0.69 -8.29 -7.25
CA GLY A 53 -0.49 -9.06 -7.61
C GLY A 53 -1.64 -8.77 -6.65
N SER A 54 -2.85 -9.12 -7.07
CA SER A 54 -4.06 -8.99 -6.26
C SER A 54 -5.02 -10.12 -6.57
N VAL A 55 -5.66 -10.64 -5.54
CA VAL A 55 -6.70 -11.67 -5.65
C VAL A 55 -7.81 -11.41 -4.65
N ARG A 56 -8.99 -11.94 -4.95
CA ARG A 56 -10.08 -12.09 -4.00
C ARG A 56 -10.17 -13.53 -3.53
N VAL A 57 -10.43 -13.72 -2.23
CA VAL A 57 -10.64 -15.03 -1.63
C VAL A 57 -12.05 -15.07 -1.05
N GLY A 58 -12.82 -16.09 -1.46
CA GLY A 58 -14.05 -16.51 -0.83
C GLY A 58 -13.87 -17.76 -0.01
N MET A 59 -14.85 -18.10 0.82
CA MET A 59 -14.90 -19.37 1.55
C MET A 59 -16.31 -19.96 1.51
N ILE A 60 -16.42 -21.21 0.96
CA ILE A 60 -17.67 -21.97 0.89
C ILE A 60 -17.38 -23.35 1.47
N ASP A 61 -18.23 -23.84 2.35
CA ASP A 61 -18.09 -25.14 3.02
C ASP A 61 -16.69 -25.39 3.61
N GLY A 62 -16.07 -24.32 4.15
CA GLY A 62 -14.73 -24.39 4.73
C GLY A 62 -13.58 -24.46 3.73
N GLN A 63 -13.83 -24.28 2.43
CA GLN A 63 -12.81 -24.28 1.38
C GLN A 63 -12.58 -22.87 0.82
N PHE A 64 -11.31 -22.49 0.66
CA PHE A 64 -10.94 -21.22 0.04
C PHE A 64 -11.05 -21.30 -1.48
N ILE A 65 -11.58 -20.24 -2.08
CA ILE A 65 -11.78 -20.10 -3.53
C ILE A 65 -11.13 -18.77 -3.96
N ILE A 66 -10.24 -18.83 -4.95
CA ILE A 66 -9.64 -17.64 -5.57
C ILE A 66 -10.57 -17.07 -6.62
N ASN A 67 -10.77 -15.75 -6.57
CA ASN A 67 -11.59 -14.99 -7.51
C ASN A 67 -12.95 -15.65 -7.76
N PRO A 68 -13.79 -15.79 -6.71
CA PRO A 68 -15.05 -16.52 -6.79
C PRO A 68 -15.99 -15.87 -7.83
N THR A 69 -16.75 -16.70 -8.56
CA THR A 69 -17.81 -16.24 -9.46
C THR A 69 -18.92 -15.51 -8.71
N LEU A 70 -19.85 -14.86 -9.43
CA LEU A 70 -20.97 -14.16 -8.81
C LEU A 70 -21.78 -15.07 -7.87
N GLU A 71 -22.15 -16.28 -8.33
CA GLU A 71 -22.86 -17.27 -7.51
C GLU A 71 -22.06 -17.70 -6.27
N GLN A 72 -20.76 -17.91 -6.44
CA GLN A 72 -19.88 -18.28 -5.34
C GLN A 72 -19.70 -17.16 -4.33
N ARG A 73 -19.70 -15.89 -4.76
CA ARG A 73 -19.66 -14.75 -3.83
C ARG A 73 -20.90 -14.64 -2.97
N GLU A 74 -22.10 -14.89 -3.56
CA GLU A 74 -23.34 -14.89 -2.82
C GLU A 74 -23.42 -16.00 -1.77
N ALA A 75 -22.80 -17.15 -2.03
CA ALA A 75 -22.73 -18.28 -1.10
C ALA A 75 -21.56 -18.20 -0.11
N SER A 76 -20.62 -17.29 -0.32
CA SER A 76 -19.38 -17.20 0.47
C SER A 76 -19.61 -16.49 1.81
N VAL A 77 -19.09 -17.05 2.89
CA VAL A 77 -19.07 -16.45 4.24
C VAL A 77 -17.89 -15.48 4.43
N MET A 78 -17.06 -15.29 3.41
CA MET A 78 -15.90 -14.41 3.44
C MET A 78 -15.75 -13.68 2.10
N ASN A 79 -15.42 -12.39 2.17
CA ASN A 79 -15.00 -11.58 1.05
C ASN A 79 -13.68 -10.91 1.42
N LEU A 80 -12.56 -11.48 0.98
CA LEU A 80 -11.23 -11.05 1.35
C LEU A 80 -10.46 -10.64 0.10
N THR A 81 -10.10 -9.36 -0.01
CA THR A 81 -9.20 -8.86 -1.06
C THR A 81 -7.80 -8.71 -0.49
N VAL A 82 -6.83 -9.32 -1.16
CA VAL A 82 -5.41 -9.25 -0.79
C VAL A 82 -4.60 -8.74 -1.96
N ALA A 83 -3.67 -7.83 -1.68
CA ALA A 83 -2.68 -7.38 -2.64
C ALA A 83 -1.29 -7.40 -2.01
N GLY A 84 -0.28 -7.75 -2.80
CA GLY A 84 1.09 -7.84 -2.31
C GLY A 84 2.13 -7.95 -3.42
N THR A 85 3.38 -7.88 -3.02
CA THR A 85 4.53 -8.26 -3.81
C THR A 85 4.80 -9.77 -3.67
N LYS A 86 5.83 -10.29 -4.30
CA LYS A 86 6.26 -11.69 -4.08
C LYS A 86 6.72 -11.96 -2.64
N ASP A 87 7.18 -10.93 -1.93
CA ASP A 87 7.83 -11.08 -0.63
C ASP A 87 6.95 -10.60 0.54
N ALA A 88 5.93 -9.77 0.28
CA ALA A 88 5.14 -9.13 1.33
C ALA A 88 3.68 -8.87 0.91
N ILE A 89 2.78 -9.01 1.88
CA ILE A 89 1.39 -8.57 1.76
C ILE A 89 1.34 -7.08 2.06
N MET A 90 0.75 -6.30 1.13
CA MET A 90 0.71 -4.84 1.18
C MET A 90 -0.66 -4.28 1.55
N MET A 91 -1.73 -5.03 1.27
CA MET A 91 -3.10 -4.59 1.52
C MET A 91 -3.98 -5.80 1.82
N VAL A 92 -4.82 -5.65 2.81
CA VAL A 92 -5.89 -6.59 3.15
C VAL A 92 -7.17 -5.80 3.37
N GLU A 93 -8.25 -6.20 2.69
CA GLU A 93 -9.60 -5.69 2.90
C GLU A 93 -10.54 -6.88 3.06
N ALA A 94 -11.22 -6.98 4.19
CA ALA A 94 -12.00 -8.15 4.53
C ALA A 94 -13.40 -7.79 5.06
N GLY A 95 -14.41 -8.54 4.60
CA GLY A 95 -15.71 -8.70 5.22
C GLY A 95 -15.94 -10.20 5.46
N ALA A 96 -16.47 -10.57 6.61
CA ALA A 96 -16.69 -11.97 6.96
C ALA A 96 -17.83 -12.15 7.98
N ASP A 97 -18.47 -13.30 7.96
CA ASP A 97 -19.50 -13.71 8.88
C ASP A 97 -18.87 -14.49 10.06
N GLU A 98 -18.33 -13.75 11.04
CA GLU A 98 -17.76 -14.28 12.30
C GLU A 98 -16.71 -15.40 12.11
N ILE A 99 -15.85 -15.28 11.08
CA ILE A 99 -14.78 -16.25 10.82
C ILE A 99 -13.68 -16.10 11.88
N PRO A 100 -13.16 -17.23 12.46
CA PRO A 100 -12.03 -17.19 13.38
C PRO A 100 -10.78 -16.53 12.77
N GLU A 101 -10.01 -15.77 13.57
CA GLU A 101 -8.79 -15.10 13.13
C GLU A 101 -7.76 -16.04 12.50
N SER A 102 -7.63 -17.27 13.03
CA SER A 102 -6.73 -18.29 12.47
C SER A 102 -7.10 -18.66 11.03
N VAL A 103 -8.40 -18.81 10.73
CA VAL A 103 -8.90 -19.12 9.39
C VAL A 103 -8.69 -17.92 8.44
N MET A 104 -8.90 -16.70 8.94
CA MET A 104 -8.60 -15.48 8.17
C MET A 104 -7.13 -15.39 7.82
N LEU A 105 -6.23 -15.70 8.77
CA LEU A 105 -4.79 -15.74 8.52
C LEU A 105 -4.42 -16.77 7.45
N ASP A 106 -5.00 -17.99 7.53
CA ASP A 106 -4.78 -19.04 6.53
C ASP A 106 -5.26 -18.59 5.13
N ALA A 107 -6.40 -17.88 5.05
CA ALA A 107 -6.90 -17.32 3.81
C ALA A 107 -5.96 -16.25 3.20
N ILE A 108 -5.39 -15.39 4.05
CA ILE A 108 -4.42 -14.37 3.64
C ILE A 108 -3.14 -15.02 3.08
N LEU A 109 -2.64 -16.06 3.76
CA LEU A 109 -1.46 -16.80 3.29
C LEU A 109 -1.76 -17.56 1.99
N PHE A 110 -2.94 -18.16 1.88
CA PHE A 110 -3.39 -18.79 0.64
C PHE A 110 -3.46 -17.81 -0.53
N ALA A 111 -4.00 -16.59 -0.30
CA ALA A 111 -4.01 -15.51 -1.27
C ALA A 111 -2.59 -15.13 -1.73
N HIS A 112 -1.63 -15.07 -0.80
CA HIS A 112 -0.26 -14.68 -1.11
C HIS A 112 0.44 -15.67 -2.05
N GLU A 113 0.18 -16.97 -1.92
CA GLU A 113 0.73 -17.97 -2.85
C GLU A 113 0.22 -17.77 -4.29
N GLU A 114 -1.03 -17.34 -4.47
CA GLU A 114 -1.56 -17.00 -5.79
C GLU A 114 -1.02 -15.66 -6.31
N ILE A 115 -0.85 -14.68 -5.42
CA ILE A 115 -0.22 -13.40 -5.75
C ILE A 115 1.19 -13.59 -6.30
N LYS A 116 1.99 -14.48 -5.74
CA LYS A 116 3.34 -14.79 -6.25
C LYS A 116 3.32 -15.27 -7.71
N LYS A 117 2.32 -16.05 -8.10
CA LYS A 117 2.16 -16.52 -9.49
C LYS A 117 1.82 -15.36 -10.44
N ILE A 118 0.93 -14.45 -10.00
CA ILE A 118 0.59 -13.25 -10.77
C ILE A 118 1.82 -12.35 -10.92
N VAL A 119 2.57 -12.14 -9.83
CA VAL A 119 3.81 -11.34 -9.86
C VAL A 119 4.83 -11.94 -10.82
N ALA A 120 5.06 -13.26 -10.78
CA ALA A 120 5.97 -13.94 -11.71
C ALA A 120 5.55 -13.75 -13.17
N PHE A 121 4.25 -13.84 -13.47
CA PHE A 121 3.72 -13.57 -14.82
C PHE A 121 3.94 -12.11 -15.25
N ILE A 122 3.76 -11.16 -14.35
CA ILE A 122 4.04 -9.75 -14.64
C ILE A 122 5.54 -9.53 -14.89
N GLU A 123 6.43 -10.19 -14.12
CA GLU A 123 7.89 -10.15 -14.33
C GLU A 123 8.28 -10.67 -15.72
N GLU A 124 7.62 -11.71 -16.24
CA GLU A 124 7.80 -12.18 -17.62
C GLU A 124 7.40 -11.12 -18.65
N ILE A 125 6.24 -10.47 -18.48
CA ILE A 125 5.82 -9.35 -19.35
C ILE A 125 6.84 -8.21 -19.32
N VAL A 126 7.32 -7.85 -18.14
CA VAL A 126 8.35 -6.79 -17.98
C VAL A 126 9.64 -7.15 -18.70
N ALA A 127 10.04 -8.41 -18.66
CA ALA A 127 11.24 -8.87 -19.38
C ALA A 127 11.12 -8.73 -20.90
N GLU A 128 9.91 -8.86 -21.46
CA GLU A 128 9.67 -8.75 -22.91
C GLU A 128 9.48 -7.31 -23.38
N VAL A 129 8.66 -6.52 -22.67
CA VAL A 129 8.19 -5.20 -23.15
C VAL A 129 8.48 -4.05 -22.18
N GLY A 130 9.10 -4.32 -21.04
CA GLY A 130 9.41 -3.31 -20.03
C GLY A 130 10.40 -2.26 -20.51
N LYS A 131 10.23 -1.03 -20.04
CA LYS A 131 11.16 0.07 -20.30
C LYS A 131 12.16 0.19 -19.14
N PRO A 132 13.41 0.62 -19.39
CA PRO A 132 14.33 1.00 -18.33
C PRO A 132 13.72 2.09 -17.45
N LYS A 133 13.87 1.95 -16.14
CA LYS A 133 13.38 2.95 -15.20
C LYS A 133 14.17 4.24 -15.33
N LYS A 134 13.47 5.40 -15.26
CA LYS A 134 14.12 6.71 -15.26
C LYS A 134 14.96 6.88 -14.00
N ASP A 135 16.16 7.40 -14.18
CA ASP A 135 16.94 7.94 -13.07
C ASP A 135 16.34 9.28 -12.66
N VAL A 136 15.98 9.42 -11.39
CA VAL A 136 15.32 10.60 -10.85
C VAL A 136 16.03 11.09 -9.61
N THR A 137 16.12 12.40 -9.47
CA THR A 137 16.63 13.00 -8.23
C THR A 137 15.58 12.87 -7.13
N LEU A 138 15.89 12.05 -6.13
CA LEU A 138 15.03 11.87 -4.96
C LEU A 138 15.29 13.00 -3.97
N TYR A 139 14.22 13.58 -3.46
CA TYR A 139 14.31 14.56 -2.40
C TYR A 139 14.74 13.88 -1.08
N LYS A 140 15.69 14.50 -0.41
CA LYS A 140 16.15 14.07 0.93
C LYS A 140 16.15 15.27 1.84
N VAL A 141 15.56 15.12 3.01
CA VAL A 141 15.70 16.11 4.09
C VAL A 141 17.20 16.23 4.44
N PRO A 142 17.74 17.43 4.58
CA PRO A 142 19.11 17.63 5.04
C PRO A 142 19.35 16.90 6.38
N GLU A 143 20.46 16.15 6.47
CA GLU A 143 20.76 15.32 7.66
C GLU A 143 20.81 16.15 8.96
N GLU A 144 21.28 17.39 8.87
CA GLU A 144 21.34 18.32 10.01
C GLU A 144 19.94 18.63 10.54
N ILE A 145 18.97 18.93 9.66
CA ILE A 145 17.60 19.23 10.03
C ILE A 145 16.93 17.97 10.60
N ASP A 146 17.05 16.83 9.93
CA ASP A 146 16.47 15.55 10.40
C ASP A 146 16.99 15.20 11.80
N ALA A 147 18.30 15.30 12.03
CA ALA A 147 18.92 15.03 13.32
C ALA A 147 18.43 15.97 14.43
N ALA A 148 18.39 17.27 14.16
CA ALA A 148 17.96 18.28 15.13
C ALA A 148 16.48 18.10 15.51
N VAL A 149 15.60 17.89 14.51
CA VAL A 149 14.16 17.67 14.74
C VAL A 149 13.93 16.35 15.52
N ARG A 150 14.66 15.30 15.21
CA ARG A 150 14.56 14.02 15.97
C ARG A 150 15.00 14.17 17.40
N GLU A 151 16.10 14.85 17.65
CA GLU A 151 16.60 15.09 19.02
C GLU A 151 15.57 15.88 19.83
N TYR A 152 14.97 16.90 19.25
CA TYR A 152 13.98 17.78 19.91
C TYR A 152 12.63 17.09 20.15
N ALA A 153 12.06 16.44 19.10
CA ALA A 153 10.66 16.05 19.09
C ALA A 153 10.44 14.58 19.50
N THR A 154 11.43 13.65 19.40
CA THR A 154 11.19 12.23 19.59
C THR A 154 10.61 11.91 20.97
N GLY A 155 11.12 12.51 22.04
CA GLY A 155 10.62 12.27 23.40
C GLY A 155 9.16 12.72 23.56
N LYS A 156 8.88 13.95 23.13
CA LYS A 156 7.54 14.55 23.19
C LYS A 156 6.52 13.78 22.35
N MET A 157 6.89 13.44 21.12
CA MET A 157 6.03 12.67 20.22
C MET A 157 5.73 11.27 20.78
N ARG A 158 6.72 10.63 21.41
CA ARG A 158 6.52 9.34 22.07
C ARG A 158 5.50 9.42 23.20
N GLU A 159 5.54 10.46 24.02
CA GLU A 159 4.56 10.69 25.09
C GLU A 159 3.16 10.95 24.49
N ALA A 160 3.08 11.80 23.48
CA ALA A 160 1.82 12.11 22.78
C ALA A 160 1.16 10.86 22.19
N ILE A 161 1.91 9.98 21.51
CA ILE A 161 1.40 8.76 20.89
C ILE A 161 0.86 7.76 21.92
N LEU A 162 1.38 7.75 23.13
CA LEU A 162 0.94 6.84 24.20
C LEU A 162 -0.36 7.30 24.90
N THR A 163 -0.91 8.45 24.57
CA THR A 163 -2.21 8.91 25.07
C THR A 163 -3.32 7.93 24.68
N VAL A 164 -4.10 7.45 25.66
CA VAL A 164 -5.08 6.38 25.48
C VAL A 164 -6.28 6.85 24.64
N ASP A 165 -6.83 8.03 24.99
CA ASP A 165 -7.95 8.60 24.21
C ASP A 165 -7.49 9.00 22.80
N LYS A 166 -8.30 8.67 21.81
CA LYS A 166 -7.95 8.89 20.40
C LYS A 166 -7.90 10.37 20.04
N MET A 167 -8.88 11.15 20.52
CA MET A 167 -8.97 12.58 20.14
C MET A 167 -7.87 13.37 20.85
N GLU A 168 -7.70 13.16 22.14
CA GLU A 168 -6.61 13.76 22.92
C GLU A 168 -5.22 13.39 22.36
N ARG A 169 -5.04 12.14 21.93
CA ARG A 169 -3.80 11.71 21.29
C ARG A 169 -3.49 12.49 20.01
N LEU A 170 -4.50 12.70 19.14
CA LEU A 170 -4.33 13.49 17.93
C LEU A 170 -3.98 14.95 18.25
N GLU A 171 -4.69 15.57 19.20
CA GLU A 171 -4.41 16.92 19.65
C GLU A 171 -3.00 17.07 20.23
N ASN A 172 -2.56 16.10 21.04
CA ASN A 172 -1.21 16.09 21.60
C ASN A 172 -0.12 15.92 20.52
N MET A 173 -0.36 15.09 19.52
CA MET A 173 0.57 14.92 18.39
C MET A 173 0.67 16.19 17.55
N ASP A 174 -0.47 16.81 17.22
CA ASP A 174 -0.52 18.08 16.47
C ASP A 174 0.17 19.19 17.25
N ALA A 175 0.00 19.25 18.56
CA ALA A 175 0.69 20.25 19.41
C ALA A 175 2.22 20.09 19.37
N VAL A 176 2.73 18.86 19.37
CA VAL A 176 4.18 18.60 19.23
C VAL A 176 4.69 19.02 17.86
N GLU A 177 3.90 18.76 16.80
CA GLU A 177 4.25 19.19 15.43
C GLU A 177 4.32 20.72 15.31
N VAL A 178 3.32 21.43 15.83
CA VAL A 178 3.28 22.89 15.84
C VAL A 178 4.46 23.47 16.62
N GLU A 179 4.71 22.94 17.82
CA GLU A 179 5.82 23.36 18.67
C GLU A 179 7.19 23.16 17.97
N ALA A 180 7.39 22.04 17.31
CA ALA A 180 8.62 21.77 16.57
C ALA A 180 8.78 22.74 15.40
N LYS A 181 7.73 22.98 14.61
CA LYS A 181 7.74 23.95 13.51
C LYS A 181 8.07 25.37 13.99
N GLU A 182 7.46 25.84 15.07
CA GLU A 182 7.74 27.16 15.65
C GLU A 182 9.19 27.25 16.16
N HIS A 183 9.67 26.21 16.85
CA HIS A 183 11.04 26.19 17.39
C HIS A 183 12.10 26.27 16.28
N PHE A 184 11.90 25.53 15.19
CA PHE A 184 12.89 25.48 14.10
C PHE A 184 12.69 26.54 13.01
N ALA A 185 11.56 27.25 12.98
CA ALA A 185 11.30 28.29 11.97
C ALA A 185 12.36 29.40 11.96
N GLU A 186 12.91 29.78 13.13
CA GLU A 186 13.96 30.78 13.25
C GLU A 186 15.35 30.19 12.96
N ILE A 187 15.56 28.90 13.27
CA ILE A 187 16.85 28.22 13.12
C ILE A 187 17.08 27.83 11.65
N TYR A 188 16.04 27.36 10.97
CA TYR A 188 16.08 26.90 9.58
C TYR A 188 15.02 27.60 8.71
N PRO A 189 15.12 28.93 8.48
CA PRO A 189 14.08 29.69 7.78
C PRO A 189 13.85 29.22 6.33
N GLU A 190 14.88 28.70 5.67
CA GLU A 190 14.77 28.13 4.31
C GLU A 190 14.36 26.65 4.31
N GLY A 191 14.48 25.98 5.45
CA GLY A 191 14.17 24.57 5.67
C GLY A 191 12.79 24.29 6.30
N ALA A 192 11.91 25.29 6.36
CA ALA A 192 10.59 25.17 7.01
C ALA A 192 9.71 24.04 6.45
N LYS A 193 9.92 23.64 5.20
CA LYS A 193 9.23 22.50 4.55
C LYS A 193 9.82 21.14 4.95
N ASP A 194 10.97 21.11 5.60
CA ASP A 194 11.74 19.92 5.97
C ASP A 194 11.54 19.56 7.46
N ILE A 195 10.88 20.43 8.20
CA ILE A 195 10.48 20.30 9.60
C ILE A 195 9.07 19.70 9.66
#